data_747113e6a3512f7ee7ea88cbbb7fa77d
#
_entry.id   747113e6a3512f7ee7ea88cbbb7fa77d
#
_cell.length_a   1.000
_cell.length_b   1.000
_cell.length_c   1.000
_cell.angle_alpha   90.00
_cell.angle_beta   90.00
_cell.angle_gamma   90.00
#
_symmetry.space_group_name_H-M   'P 1'
#
loop_
_entity.id
_entity.type
_entity.pdbx_description
1 polymer ?
#
loop_
_entity_poly.entity_id
_entity_poly.type
_entity_poly.pdbx_seq_one_letter_code
_entity_poly.pdbx_strand_id
1 'polypeptide(L)'
;MIRTLWIVVAAFSGFVVFTISAAGAAHAQGLDLSRYSVEDRISGYFFLGEQVRALQDDDFQNPGMFAVDRGRALWNTANGEAGKSCASCHGDATRSMAGVAARYPQFDADRGGIINLELRINEQRVTHMMAAALEYESEDLLALTTYIANLSRGMPLEVNIEGDAAPFFEKGKDFFFQRRGQLDLACNQCHDDLDGMMLRGDKMSQGQINGFPFYRLIWNSVGSTHRMFEWCNTSMRAEPFAYGSEEYLNLELYVAWRGRGLPVETPSVRR
;
A
#
# COMPACT_ATOMS: atom_id res chain seq x y z
N MET A 1 9.62 92.17 -36.87
CA MET A 1 8.88 91.78 -35.63
C MET A 1 8.39 90.35 -35.78
N ILE A 2 9.14 89.36 -35.23
CA ILE A 2 8.84 87.92 -35.33
C ILE A 2 8.29 87.54 -33.99
N ARG A 3 7.02 87.11 -33.91
CA ARG A 3 6.38 86.60 -32.70
C ARG A 3 6.64 85.09 -32.63
N THR A 4 7.41 84.67 -31.68
CA THR A 4 7.68 83.22 -31.39
C THR A 4 6.49 82.65 -30.63
N LEU A 5 5.85 81.60 -31.19
CA LEU A 5 4.75 80.89 -30.60
C LEU A 5 5.33 79.71 -29.81
N TRP A 6 5.12 79.68 -28.49
CA TRP A 6 5.50 78.53 -27.65
C TRP A 6 4.36 77.52 -27.60
N ILE A 7 4.60 76.32 -28.11
CA ILE A 7 3.67 75.19 -27.96
C ILE A 7 4.08 74.44 -26.69
N VAL A 8 3.18 74.48 -25.69
CA VAL A 8 3.34 73.63 -24.49
C VAL A 8 2.73 72.27 -24.78
N VAL A 9 3.58 71.25 -24.89
CA VAL A 9 3.14 69.86 -24.98
C VAL A 9 3.02 69.33 -23.56
N ALA A 10 1.77 69.14 -23.10
CA ALA A 10 1.48 68.47 -21.86
C ALA A 10 1.59 66.91 -22.06
N ALA A 11 2.62 66.31 -21.53
CA ALA A 11 2.76 64.89 -21.51
C ALA A 11 1.87 64.29 -20.40
N PHE A 12 0.77 63.64 -20.78
CA PHE A 12 -0.03 62.81 -19.89
C PHE A 12 0.67 61.48 -19.69
N SER A 13 1.39 61.33 -18.58
CA SER A 13 1.91 60.01 -18.13
C SER A 13 0.77 59.26 -17.47
N GLY A 14 0.09 58.42 -18.26
CA GLY A 14 -0.87 57.46 -17.72
C GLY A 14 -0.15 56.38 -16.94
N PHE A 15 -0.19 56.42 -15.61
CA PHE A 15 0.21 55.28 -14.75
C PHE A 15 -0.85 54.21 -14.88
N VAL A 16 -0.56 53.18 -15.65
CA VAL A 16 -1.34 51.93 -15.62
C VAL A 16 -0.95 51.17 -14.36
N VAL A 17 -1.77 51.27 -13.33
CA VAL A 17 -1.64 50.45 -12.13
C VAL A 17 -2.12 49.04 -12.49
N PHE A 18 -1.18 48.14 -12.75
CA PHE A 18 -1.47 46.69 -12.79
C PHE A 18 -1.79 46.22 -11.37
N THR A 19 -3.06 46.08 -11.06
CA THR A 19 -3.51 45.35 -9.89
C THR A 19 -3.25 43.87 -10.16
N ILE A 20 -2.11 43.36 -9.67
CA ILE A 20 -1.89 41.91 -9.57
C ILE A 20 -2.88 41.40 -8.54
N SER A 21 -4.00 40.86 -9.02
CA SER A 21 -4.91 40.09 -8.16
C SER A 21 -4.12 38.90 -7.63
N ALA A 22 -3.81 38.96 -6.34
CA ALA A 22 -3.29 37.82 -5.58
C ALA A 22 -4.44 36.79 -5.36
N ALA A 23 -4.94 36.23 -6.48
CA ALA A 23 -5.81 35.05 -6.46
C ALA A 23 -4.93 33.84 -6.73
N GLY A 24 -4.41 33.26 -5.66
CA GLY A 24 -3.56 32.07 -5.82
C GLY A 24 -2.76 31.68 -4.58
N ALA A 25 -3.12 32.18 -3.40
CA ALA A 25 -2.77 31.47 -2.18
C ALA A 25 -3.74 30.30 -2.04
N ALA A 26 -3.60 29.28 -2.92
CA ALA A 26 -4.10 27.96 -2.63
C ALA A 26 -3.48 27.58 -1.29
N HIS A 27 -4.32 27.47 -0.28
CA HIS A 27 -3.98 26.97 1.03
C HIS A 27 -3.30 25.61 0.83
N ALA A 28 -1.99 25.57 0.93
CA ALA A 28 -1.31 24.38 1.40
C ALA A 28 -1.78 24.23 2.85
N GLN A 29 -2.99 23.70 3.03
CA GLN A 29 -3.41 23.17 4.31
C GLN A 29 -2.33 22.16 4.63
N GLY A 30 -1.55 22.41 5.68
CA GLY A 30 -0.48 21.52 6.09
C GLY A 30 -1.09 20.14 6.20
N LEU A 31 -0.56 19.19 5.41
CA LEU A 31 -1.05 17.82 5.41
C LEU A 31 -1.01 17.33 6.85
N ASP A 32 -2.16 16.97 7.41
CA ASP A 32 -2.21 16.35 8.73
C ASP A 32 -1.66 14.94 8.62
N LEU A 33 -0.37 14.81 8.88
CA LEU A 33 0.35 13.56 8.81
C LEU A 33 0.23 12.73 10.10
N SER A 34 -0.40 13.28 11.14
CA SER A 34 -0.56 12.59 12.41
C SER A 34 -1.30 11.26 12.27
N ARG A 35 -2.27 11.17 11.33
CA ARG A 35 -2.98 9.92 11.05
C ARG A 35 -2.15 8.87 10.30
N TYR A 36 -1.00 9.23 9.75
CA TYR A 36 -0.11 8.36 8.99
C TYR A 36 1.22 8.08 9.70
N SER A 37 1.29 8.40 10.99
CA SER A 37 2.45 8.14 11.83
C SER A 37 2.02 7.69 13.23
N VAL A 38 2.79 6.78 13.81
CA VAL A 38 2.61 6.29 15.18
C VAL A 38 4.00 6.14 15.79
N GLU A 39 4.33 6.96 16.81
CA GLU A 39 5.68 7.06 17.37
C GLU A 39 6.71 7.39 16.26
N ASP A 40 7.71 6.52 16.05
CA ASP A 40 8.74 6.63 15.01
C ASP A 40 8.36 5.97 13.68
N ARG A 41 7.20 5.32 13.62
CA ARG A 41 6.69 4.64 12.43
C ARG A 41 5.94 5.61 11.54
N ILE A 42 6.38 5.71 10.30
CA ILE A 42 5.81 6.63 9.31
C ILE A 42 5.35 5.83 8.09
N SER A 43 4.07 5.92 7.77
CA SER A 43 3.54 5.25 6.56
C SER A 43 4.23 5.75 5.29
N GLY A 44 4.36 4.85 4.31
CA GLY A 44 4.80 5.19 2.97
C GLY A 44 4.00 6.31 2.30
N TYR A 45 2.74 6.53 2.72
CA TYR A 45 1.91 7.66 2.28
C TYR A 45 2.59 9.03 2.47
N PHE A 46 3.33 9.19 3.56
CA PHE A 46 4.05 10.43 3.89
C PHE A 46 5.03 10.85 2.78
N PHE A 47 5.65 9.89 2.12
CA PHE A 47 6.68 10.12 1.12
C PHE A 47 6.15 10.32 -0.29
N LEU A 48 4.83 10.21 -0.50
CA LEU A 48 4.20 10.37 -1.81
C LEU A 48 4.17 11.84 -2.26
N GLY A 49 4.28 12.06 -3.56
CA GLY A 49 3.97 13.34 -4.17
C GLY A 49 2.45 13.63 -4.09
N GLU A 50 2.08 14.91 -4.12
CA GLU A 50 0.69 15.38 -3.99
C GLU A 50 -0.27 14.69 -4.96
N GLN A 51 0.12 14.52 -6.22
CA GLN A 51 -0.71 13.86 -7.24
C GLN A 51 -1.02 12.40 -6.91
N VAL A 52 -0.05 11.66 -6.36
CA VAL A 52 -0.24 10.25 -6.00
C VAL A 52 -1.10 10.14 -4.74
N ARG A 53 -0.94 11.06 -3.78
CA ARG A 53 -1.83 11.16 -2.62
C ARG A 53 -3.26 11.44 -3.04
N ALA A 54 -3.47 12.40 -3.93
CA ALA A 54 -4.81 12.73 -4.44
C ALA A 54 -5.47 11.51 -5.12
N LEU A 55 -4.71 10.70 -5.88
CA LEU A 55 -5.22 9.45 -6.44
C LEU A 55 -5.60 8.43 -5.36
N GLN A 56 -4.81 8.32 -4.29
CA GLN A 56 -5.10 7.38 -3.21
C GLN A 56 -6.30 7.80 -2.37
N ASP A 57 -6.48 9.10 -2.14
CA ASP A 57 -7.47 9.65 -1.22
C ASP A 57 -8.88 9.74 -1.84
N ASP A 58 -8.99 9.77 -3.16
CA ASP A 58 -10.24 9.79 -3.88
C ASP A 58 -10.58 8.40 -4.43
N ASP A 59 -11.51 7.70 -3.79
CA ASP A 59 -11.93 6.35 -4.19
C ASP A 59 -12.43 6.27 -5.64
N PHE A 60 -12.93 7.37 -6.21
CA PHE A 60 -13.35 7.41 -7.61
C PHE A 60 -12.16 7.44 -8.57
N GLN A 61 -11.06 8.06 -8.19
CA GLN A 61 -9.86 8.17 -9.01
C GLN A 61 -8.83 7.06 -8.71
N ASN A 62 -8.95 6.42 -7.55
CA ASN A 62 -8.01 5.38 -7.13
C ASN A 62 -8.17 4.12 -8.01
N PRO A 63 -7.18 3.80 -8.86
CA PRO A 63 -7.31 2.66 -9.78
C PRO A 63 -7.32 1.30 -9.07
N GLY A 64 -6.88 1.23 -7.80
CA GLY A 64 -6.99 0.02 -6.98
C GLY A 64 -8.42 -0.31 -6.58
N MET A 65 -9.37 0.64 -6.68
CA MET A 65 -10.78 0.39 -6.38
C MET A 65 -11.45 -0.55 -7.37
N PHE A 66 -10.95 -0.68 -8.60
CA PHE A 66 -11.43 -1.73 -9.53
C PHE A 66 -11.21 -3.14 -8.97
N ALA A 67 -10.09 -3.36 -8.27
CA ALA A 67 -9.86 -4.64 -7.59
C ALA A 67 -10.83 -4.83 -6.40
N VAL A 68 -11.15 -3.78 -5.66
CA VAL A 68 -12.16 -3.83 -4.58
C VAL A 68 -13.52 -4.23 -5.14
N ASP A 69 -13.97 -3.62 -6.25
CA ASP A 69 -15.26 -3.92 -6.87
C ASP A 69 -15.31 -5.34 -7.43
N ARG A 70 -14.24 -5.78 -8.09
CA ARG A 70 -14.11 -7.17 -8.55
C ARG A 70 -14.14 -8.15 -7.37
N GLY A 71 -13.39 -7.88 -6.30
CA GLY A 71 -13.37 -8.71 -5.09
C GLY A 71 -14.74 -8.80 -4.42
N ARG A 72 -15.49 -7.69 -4.37
CA ARG A 72 -16.88 -7.67 -3.89
C ARG A 72 -17.78 -8.55 -4.75
N ALA A 73 -17.64 -8.53 -6.07
CA ALA A 73 -18.40 -9.39 -6.96
C ALA A 73 -18.05 -10.87 -6.73
N LEU A 74 -16.74 -11.21 -6.64
CA LEU A 74 -16.26 -12.57 -6.37
C LEU A 74 -16.71 -13.09 -5.00
N TRP A 75 -16.76 -12.24 -3.98
CA TRP A 75 -17.26 -12.59 -2.64
C TRP A 75 -18.66 -13.16 -2.67
N ASN A 76 -19.52 -12.62 -3.53
CA ASN A 76 -20.93 -13.01 -3.67
C ASN A 76 -21.15 -14.08 -4.76
N THR A 77 -20.15 -14.42 -5.55
CA THR A 77 -20.29 -15.36 -6.65
C THR A 77 -20.03 -16.79 -6.19
N ALA A 78 -21.02 -17.67 -6.40
CA ALA A 78 -20.85 -19.09 -6.11
C ALA A 78 -19.81 -19.71 -7.05
N ASN A 79 -18.96 -20.57 -6.47
CA ASN A 79 -17.87 -21.23 -7.21
C ASN A 79 -17.61 -22.63 -6.63
N GLY A 80 -16.93 -23.49 -7.40
CA GLY A 80 -16.58 -24.84 -7.00
C GLY A 80 -17.77 -25.81 -6.99
N GLU A 81 -17.49 -27.06 -6.74
CA GLU A 81 -18.49 -28.14 -6.74
C GLU A 81 -19.53 -27.99 -5.62
N ALA A 82 -19.15 -27.34 -4.52
CA ALA A 82 -20.10 -27.08 -3.42
C ALA A 82 -21.11 -25.98 -3.76
N GLY A 83 -20.96 -25.25 -4.87
CA GLY A 83 -21.87 -24.18 -5.29
C GLY A 83 -22.00 -23.04 -4.26
N LYS A 84 -20.97 -22.82 -3.45
CA LYS A 84 -20.96 -21.80 -2.38
C LYS A 84 -20.18 -20.56 -2.81
N SER A 85 -20.57 -19.42 -2.25
CA SER A 85 -19.78 -18.19 -2.29
C SER A 85 -19.15 -17.94 -0.90
N CYS A 86 -18.22 -16.99 -0.79
CA CYS A 86 -17.71 -16.53 0.51
C CYS A 86 -18.90 -16.04 1.37
N ALA A 87 -19.82 -15.29 0.77
CA ALA A 87 -21.02 -14.78 1.44
C ALA A 87 -21.95 -15.89 1.97
N SER A 88 -21.93 -17.11 1.38
CA SER A 88 -22.76 -18.23 1.84
C SER A 88 -22.46 -18.64 3.30
N CYS A 89 -21.21 -18.47 3.73
CA CYS A 89 -20.78 -18.80 5.09
C CYS A 89 -20.53 -17.55 5.94
N HIS A 90 -19.92 -16.52 5.36
CA HIS A 90 -19.50 -15.31 6.07
C HIS A 90 -20.53 -14.17 6.03
N GLY A 91 -21.59 -14.30 5.21
CA GLY A 91 -22.63 -13.27 5.06
C GLY A 91 -22.08 -11.96 4.46
N ASP A 92 -22.53 -10.85 5.01
CA ASP A 92 -22.11 -9.51 4.61
C ASP A 92 -20.67 -9.24 5.07
N ALA A 93 -19.77 -9.11 4.09
CA ALA A 93 -18.37 -8.87 4.34
C ALA A 93 -18.09 -7.58 5.14
N THR A 94 -18.94 -6.56 5.01
CA THR A 94 -18.77 -5.30 5.75
C THR A 94 -18.84 -5.49 7.26
N ARG A 95 -19.47 -6.57 7.72
CA ARG A 95 -19.59 -6.95 9.13
C ARG A 95 -18.59 -8.03 9.52
N SER A 96 -18.46 -9.07 8.68
CA SER A 96 -17.68 -10.26 9.04
C SER A 96 -16.18 -10.09 8.79
N MET A 97 -15.78 -9.23 7.85
CA MET A 97 -14.38 -9.02 7.46
C MET A 97 -13.80 -7.70 7.98
N ALA A 98 -14.57 -6.85 8.64
CA ALA A 98 -14.06 -5.63 9.25
C ALA A 98 -12.90 -5.94 10.21
N GLY A 99 -11.72 -5.34 9.99
CA GLY A 99 -10.52 -5.53 10.80
C GLY A 99 -9.82 -6.89 10.63
N VAL A 100 -10.30 -7.78 9.75
CA VAL A 100 -9.66 -9.09 9.53
C VAL A 100 -8.26 -8.90 8.96
N ALA A 101 -8.10 -8.14 7.89
CA ALA A 101 -6.80 -7.96 7.25
C ALA A 101 -5.76 -7.26 8.15
N ALA A 102 -6.21 -6.42 9.09
CA ALA A 102 -5.32 -5.76 10.02
C ALA A 102 -4.56 -6.72 10.98
N ARG A 103 -5.00 -7.98 11.08
CA ARG A 103 -4.39 -9.03 11.91
C ARG A 103 -3.61 -10.07 11.12
N TYR A 104 -3.47 -9.90 9.80
CA TYR A 104 -2.68 -10.78 8.94
C TYR A 104 -1.32 -10.16 8.60
N PRO A 105 -0.27 -10.99 8.43
CA PRO A 105 -0.27 -12.46 8.58
C PRO A 105 -0.34 -12.90 10.05
N GLN A 106 -0.70 -14.17 10.28
CA GLN A 106 -0.83 -14.72 11.61
C GLN A 106 -0.33 -16.18 11.67
N PHE A 107 -0.03 -16.67 12.87
CA PHE A 107 0.24 -18.09 13.07
C PHE A 107 -1.03 -18.92 12.90
N ASP A 108 -0.91 -20.03 12.21
CA ASP A 108 -1.97 -21.00 12.01
C ASP A 108 -1.52 -22.36 12.57
N ALA A 109 -2.27 -22.85 13.57
CA ALA A 109 -1.91 -24.08 14.29
C ALA A 109 -2.04 -25.34 13.43
N ASP A 110 -3.02 -25.38 12.53
CA ASP A 110 -3.25 -26.52 11.63
C ASP A 110 -2.14 -26.63 10.58
N ARG A 111 -1.61 -25.48 10.16
CA ARG A 111 -0.45 -25.40 9.28
C ARG A 111 0.88 -25.59 10.01
N GLY A 112 0.93 -25.28 11.30
CA GLY A 112 2.17 -25.20 12.07
C GLY A 112 3.11 -24.09 11.58
N GLY A 113 2.58 -22.96 11.07
CA GLY A 113 3.36 -21.88 10.49
C GLY A 113 2.55 -20.62 10.22
N ILE A 114 3.18 -19.64 9.61
CA ILE A 114 2.52 -18.37 9.27
C ILE A 114 1.64 -18.54 8.04
N ILE A 115 0.48 -17.91 8.07
CA ILE A 115 -0.44 -17.80 6.95
C ILE A 115 -0.79 -16.34 6.71
N ASN A 116 -0.75 -15.91 5.46
CA ASN A 116 -1.26 -14.61 5.05
C ASN A 116 -2.70 -14.71 4.51
N LEU A 117 -3.26 -13.57 4.13
CA LEU A 117 -4.65 -13.53 3.70
C LEU A 117 -4.87 -14.25 2.37
N GLU A 118 -3.92 -14.20 1.45
CA GLU A 118 -3.97 -14.87 0.15
C GLU A 118 -4.07 -16.40 0.32
N LEU A 119 -3.22 -16.96 1.15
CA LEU A 119 -3.24 -18.39 1.43
C LEU A 119 -4.51 -18.80 2.19
N ARG A 120 -4.98 -17.98 3.13
CA ARG A 120 -6.23 -18.24 3.85
C ARG A 120 -7.43 -18.23 2.90
N ILE A 121 -7.51 -17.30 1.96
CA ILE A 121 -8.56 -17.28 0.94
C ILE A 121 -8.55 -18.59 0.13
N ASN A 122 -7.37 -19.02 -0.33
CA ASN A 122 -7.24 -20.25 -1.09
C ASN A 122 -7.59 -21.49 -0.28
N GLU A 123 -7.20 -21.56 0.98
CA GLU A 123 -7.57 -22.65 1.87
C GLU A 123 -9.10 -22.75 2.03
N GLN A 124 -9.79 -21.61 2.25
CA GLN A 124 -11.25 -21.59 2.35
C GLN A 124 -11.93 -22.01 1.04
N ARG A 125 -11.36 -21.60 -0.11
CA ARG A 125 -11.86 -22.00 -1.43
C ARG A 125 -11.78 -23.52 -1.64
N VAL A 126 -10.60 -24.09 -1.35
CA VAL A 126 -10.37 -25.53 -1.55
C VAL A 126 -11.21 -26.35 -0.56
N THR A 127 -11.19 -26.00 0.72
CA THR A 127 -11.80 -26.83 1.77
C THR A 127 -13.32 -26.72 1.81
N HIS A 128 -13.88 -25.50 1.65
CA HIS A 128 -15.30 -25.26 1.90
C HIS A 128 -16.13 -25.00 0.66
N MET A 129 -15.51 -24.52 -0.42
CA MET A 129 -16.20 -24.31 -1.69
C MET A 129 -15.96 -25.46 -2.68
N MET A 130 -14.98 -26.36 -2.40
CA MET A 130 -14.51 -27.38 -3.33
C MET A 130 -14.13 -26.76 -4.68
N ALA A 131 -13.50 -25.58 -4.64
CA ALA A 131 -13.03 -24.83 -5.78
C ALA A 131 -11.51 -24.93 -5.89
N ALA A 132 -10.96 -24.83 -7.10
CA ALA A 132 -9.52 -24.75 -7.28
C ALA A 132 -8.93 -23.54 -6.57
N ALA A 133 -7.73 -23.68 -6.01
CA ALA A 133 -6.95 -22.56 -5.52
C ALA A 133 -6.71 -21.57 -6.68
N LEU A 134 -6.79 -20.30 -6.38
CA LEU A 134 -6.39 -19.25 -7.31
C LEU A 134 -4.86 -19.15 -7.32
N GLU A 135 -4.30 -18.96 -8.49
CA GLU A 135 -2.86 -18.73 -8.62
C GLU A 135 -2.47 -17.47 -7.83
N TYR A 136 -1.32 -17.52 -7.14
CA TYR A 136 -0.78 -16.37 -6.43
C TYR A 136 -0.48 -15.24 -7.44
N GLU A 137 -0.76 -14.00 -7.09
CA GLU A 137 -0.72 -12.84 -7.99
C GLU A 137 -1.79 -12.85 -9.11
N SER A 138 -2.69 -13.83 -9.16
CA SER A 138 -3.80 -13.74 -10.11
C SER A 138 -4.73 -12.57 -9.77
N GLU A 139 -5.35 -12.01 -10.80
CA GLU A 139 -6.26 -10.88 -10.65
C GLU A 139 -7.41 -11.17 -9.66
N ASP A 140 -7.94 -12.40 -9.65
CA ASP A 140 -9.03 -12.80 -8.75
C ASP A 140 -8.58 -12.92 -7.29
N LEU A 141 -7.39 -13.50 -7.04
CA LEU A 141 -6.88 -13.59 -5.67
C LEU A 141 -6.56 -12.20 -5.12
N LEU A 142 -5.88 -11.37 -5.90
CA LEU A 142 -5.58 -10.00 -5.53
C LEU A 142 -6.85 -9.16 -5.32
N ALA A 143 -7.89 -9.36 -6.13
CA ALA A 143 -9.16 -8.69 -5.97
C ALA A 143 -9.86 -9.05 -4.64
N LEU A 144 -9.92 -10.34 -4.31
CA LEU A 144 -10.49 -10.82 -3.04
C LEU A 144 -9.68 -10.29 -1.84
N THR A 145 -8.35 -10.38 -1.90
CA THR A 145 -7.48 -9.88 -0.83
C THR A 145 -7.64 -8.36 -0.67
N THR A 146 -7.65 -7.61 -1.77
CA THR A 146 -7.83 -6.15 -1.75
C THR A 146 -9.19 -5.75 -1.19
N TYR A 147 -10.26 -6.45 -1.56
CA TYR A 147 -11.60 -6.19 -1.04
C TYR A 147 -11.65 -6.41 0.48
N ILE A 148 -11.16 -7.55 0.97
CA ILE A 148 -11.14 -7.85 2.41
C ILE A 148 -10.26 -6.85 3.16
N ALA A 149 -9.09 -6.50 2.61
CA ALA A 149 -8.20 -5.53 3.23
C ALA A 149 -8.78 -4.10 3.24
N ASN A 150 -9.52 -3.72 2.20
CA ASN A 150 -10.24 -2.45 2.16
C ASN A 150 -11.28 -2.31 3.30
N LEU A 151 -11.91 -3.41 3.72
CA LEU A 151 -12.83 -3.42 4.86
C LEU A 151 -12.14 -3.20 6.22
N SER A 152 -10.81 -3.20 6.25
CA SER A 152 -10.00 -2.82 7.42
C SER A 152 -9.40 -1.41 7.30
N ARG A 153 -9.70 -0.67 6.22
CA ARG A 153 -9.12 0.65 5.94
C ARG A 153 -9.34 1.62 7.10
N GLY A 154 -8.26 2.28 7.54
CA GLY A 154 -8.24 3.18 8.68
C GLY A 154 -8.08 2.51 10.05
N MET A 155 -8.21 1.18 10.14
CA MET A 155 -7.94 0.44 11.37
C MET A 155 -6.44 0.24 11.56
N PRO A 156 -5.95 0.20 12.81
CA PRO A 156 -4.54 -0.02 13.07
C PRO A 156 -4.10 -1.44 12.65
N LEU A 157 -2.95 -1.55 12.02
CA LEU A 157 -2.30 -2.84 11.76
C LEU A 157 -1.85 -3.45 13.09
N GLU A 158 -2.28 -4.68 13.38
CA GLU A 158 -2.10 -5.30 14.68
C GLU A 158 -1.90 -6.82 14.56
N VAL A 159 -0.68 -7.22 14.18
CA VAL A 159 -0.32 -8.63 14.06
C VAL A 159 0.22 -9.18 15.37
N ASN A 160 -0.09 -10.44 15.66
CA ASN A 160 0.45 -11.13 16.84
C ASN A 160 1.79 -11.77 16.50
N ILE A 161 2.82 -11.44 17.30
CA ILE A 161 4.18 -11.98 17.19
C ILE A 161 4.59 -12.84 18.39
N GLU A 162 3.67 -13.05 19.34
CA GLU A 162 3.94 -13.76 20.58
C GLU A 162 3.51 -15.23 20.50
N GLY A 163 3.89 -16.01 21.51
CA GLY A 163 3.54 -17.44 21.58
C GLY A 163 4.14 -18.22 20.41
N ASP A 164 3.30 -19.01 19.74
CA ASP A 164 3.73 -19.89 18.64
C ASP A 164 4.16 -19.08 17.38
N ALA A 165 3.82 -17.81 17.27
CA ALA A 165 4.28 -16.94 16.19
C ALA A 165 5.74 -16.47 16.37
N ALA A 166 6.27 -16.47 17.60
CA ALA A 166 7.56 -15.87 17.90
C ALA A 166 8.75 -16.46 17.12
N PRO A 167 8.88 -17.79 16.94
CA PRO A 167 9.99 -18.34 16.16
C PRO A 167 9.98 -17.90 14.68
N PHE A 168 8.80 -17.72 14.09
CA PHE A 168 8.62 -17.27 12.72
C PHE A 168 8.91 -15.76 12.57
N PHE A 169 8.52 -14.99 13.58
CA PHE A 169 8.85 -13.58 13.66
C PHE A 169 10.38 -13.35 13.68
N GLU A 170 11.12 -14.09 14.50
CA GLU A 170 12.59 -14.00 14.55
C GLU A 170 13.22 -14.41 13.20
N LYS A 171 12.73 -15.45 12.53
CA LYS A 171 13.18 -15.82 11.18
C LYS A 171 12.94 -14.68 10.18
N GLY A 172 11.77 -14.03 10.23
CA GLY A 172 11.46 -12.89 9.37
C GLY A 172 12.35 -11.68 9.63
N LYS A 173 12.66 -11.43 10.90
CA LYS A 173 13.62 -10.42 11.32
C LYS A 173 15.02 -10.73 10.81
N ASP A 174 15.50 -11.95 11.00
CA ASP A 174 16.81 -12.37 10.49
C ASP A 174 16.91 -12.18 8.99
N PHE A 175 15.85 -12.54 8.24
CA PHE A 175 15.79 -12.31 6.80
C PHE A 175 15.92 -10.82 6.45
N PHE A 176 15.24 -9.93 7.17
CA PHE A 176 15.25 -8.49 6.91
C PHE A 176 16.65 -7.88 7.05
N PHE A 177 17.47 -8.40 7.95
CA PHE A 177 18.85 -7.97 8.17
C PHE A 177 19.88 -8.79 7.40
N GLN A 178 19.48 -9.88 6.75
CA GLN A 178 20.39 -10.74 6.00
C GLN A 178 20.81 -10.10 4.67
N ARG A 179 22.10 -9.93 4.49
CA ARG A 179 22.68 -9.45 3.21
C ARG A 179 22.57 -10.55 2.15
N ARG A 180 22.09 -10.18 0.97
CA ARG A 180 21.79 -11.12 -0.11
C ARG A 180 22.12 -10.53 -1.47
N GLY A 181 22.17 -11.43 -2.47
CA GLY A 181 22.36 -11.09 -3.87
C GLY A 181 23.76 -10.60 -4.20
N GLN A 182 23.98 -10.33 -5.48
CA GLN A 182 25.29 -9.88 -5.98
C GLN A 182 25.68 -8.48 -5.49
N LEU A 183 24.69 -7.68 -5.07
CA LEU A 183 24.94 -6.35 -4.52
C LEU A 183 25.18 -6.38 -3.02
N ASP A 184 25.10 -7.57 -2.39
CA ASP A 184 25.35 -7.76 -0.96
C ASP A 184 24.56 -6.76 -0.08
N LEU A 185 23.24 -6.65 -0.33
CA LEU A 185 22.35 -5.73 0.37
C LEU A 185 21.34 -6.48 1.24
N ALA A 186 20.92 -5.85 2.32
CA ALA A 186 19.82 -6.28 3.18
C ALA A 186 18.69 -5.24 3.13
N CYS A 187 17.47 -5.65 3.55
CA CYS A 187 16.30 -4.77 3.52
C CYS A 187 16.52 -3.50 4.38
N ASN A 188 17.12 -3.65 5.57
CA ASN A 188 17.38 -2.54 6.50
C ASN A 188 18.24 -1.44 5.89
N GLN A 189 19.19 -1.75 5.01
CA GLN A 189 20.05 -0.73 4.42
C GLN A 189 19.27 0.28 3.56
N CYS A 190 18.12 -0.13 3.00
CA CYS A 190 17.22 0.79 2.31
C CYS A 190 16.12 1.33 3.26
N HIS A 191 15.56 0.47 4.10
CA HIS A 191 14.34 0.79 4.87
C HIS A 191 14.59 1.34 6.28
N ASP A 192 15.82 1.24 6.81
CA ASP A 192 16.23 1.86 8.07
C ASP A 192 17.27 2.96 7.82
N ASP A 193 18.36 2.63 7.07
CA ASP A 193 19.50 3.54 6.93
C ASP A 193 19.21 4.68 5.93
N LEU A 194 18.32 4.45 4.95
CA LEU A 194 18.03 5.36 3.84
C LEU A 194 16.54 5.74 3.74
N ASP A 195 15.74 5.53 4.81
CA ASP A 195 14.34 5.96 4.79
C ASP A 195 14.24 7.48 4.54
N GLY A 196 13.23 7.90 3.79
CA GLY A 196 13.06 9.29 3.37
C GLY A 196 14.03 9.77 2.27
N MET A 197 15.10 9.02 1.98
CA MET A 197 16.04 9.35 0.91
C MET A 197 15.50 8.94 -0.46
N MET A 198 15.98 9.62 -1.50
CA MET A 198 15.59 9.31 -2.89
C MET A 198 16.33 8.08 -3.41
N LEU A 199 15.56 7.09 -3.89
CA LEU A 199 16.09 6.02 -4.72
C LEU A 199 15.41 6.10 -6.10
N ARG A 200 16.16 6.50 -7.11
CA ARG A 200 15.62 6.82 -8.44
C ARG A 200 14.55 7.93 -8.36
N GLY A 201 13.29 7.62 -8.67
CA GLY A 201 12.20 8.57 -8.64
C GLY A 201 11.32 8.52 -7.40
N ASP A 202 11.62 7.65 -6.44
CA ASP A 202 10.80 7.42 -5.24
C ASP A 202 11.60 7.63 -3.96
N LYS A 203 10.94 8.12 -2.93
CA LYS A 203 11.50 8.11 -1.58
C LYS A 203 11.35 6.72 -0.95
N MET A 204 12.41 6.26 -0.32
CA MET A 204 12.37 5.01 0.44
C MET A 204 11.47 5.17 1.66
N SER A 205 10.55 4.25 1.83
CA SER A 205 9.75 4.12 3.05
C SER A 205 10.47 3.23 4.06
N GLN A 206 9.95 3.19 5.30
CA GLN A 206 10.46 2.29 6.34
C GLN A 206 10.09 0.81 6.12
N GLY A 207 9.52 0.44 4.98
CA GLY A 207 9.24 -0.95 4.60
C GLY A 207 8.01 -1.57 5.27
N GLN A 208 7.10 -0.78 5.83
CA GLN A 208 5.84 -1.28 6.38
C GLN A 208 4.87 -1.68 5.25
N ILE A 209 3.95 -2.62 5.58
CA ILE A 209 3.00 -3.17 4.61
C ILE A 209 1.55 -2.74 4.82
N ASN A 210 1.32 -1.73 5.62
CA ASN A 210 -0.02 -1.23 5.94
C ASN A 210 -0.82 -0.73 4.72
N GLY A 211 -0.19 -0.55 3.58
CA GLY A 211 -0.84 -0.15 2.31
C GLY A 211 -1.15 -1.31 1.35
N PHE A 212 -0.79 -2.55 1.68
CA PHE A 212 -0.96 -3.71 0.79
C PHE A 212 -2.32 -4.41 0.95
N PRO A 213 -2.81 -5.06 -0.17
CA PRO A 213 -2.34 -4.93 -1.54
C PRO A 213 -2.43 -3.49 -2.03
N PHE A 214 -1.46 -3.06 -2.85
CA PHE A 214 -1.45 -1.71 -3.39
C PHE A 214 -1.46 -1.67 -4.92
N TYR A 215 -2.05 -0.62 -5.50
CA TYR A 215 -1.89 -0.33 -6.91
C TYR A 215 -0.56 0.37 -7.15
N ARG A 216 0.27 -0.19 -8.03
CA ARG A 216 1.53 0.44 -8.41
C ARG A 216 1.47 0.95 -9.84
N LEU A 217 1.71 2.25 -10.03
CA LEU A 217 1.61 2.88 -11.35
C LEU A 217 2.53 2.25 -12.38
N ILE A 218 3.77 1.88 -11.99
CA ILE A 218 4.72 1.21 -12.88
C ILE A 218 4.29 -0.23 -13.24
N TRP A 219 3.49 -0.88 -12.41
CA TRP A 219 2.94 -2.21 -12.72
C TRP A 219 1.63 -2.12 -13.48
N ASN A 220 0.97 -0.98 -13.40
CA ASN A 220 -0.39 -0.76 -13.90
C ASN A 220 -1.38 -1.82 -13.37
N SER A 221 -1.17 -2.27 -12.15
CA SER A 221 -1.98 -3.32 -11.49
C SER A 221 -1.81 -3.25 -9.98
N VAL A 222 -2.74 -3.91 -9.28
CA VAL A 222 -2.57 -4.25 -7.87
C VAL A 222 -1.54 -5.37 -7.73
N GLY A 223 -0.79 -5.36 -6.65
CA GLY A 223 0.17 -6.40 -6.32
C GLY A 223 0.24 -6.68 -4.82
N SER A 224 0.61 -7.92 -4.47
CA SER A 224 0.78 -8.36 -3.09
C SER A 224 2.10 -7.87 -2.47
N THR A 225 2.22 -8.07 -1.17
CA THR A 225 3.48 -7.89 -0.43
C THR A 225 4.59 -8.76 -1.00
N HIS A 226 4.29 -10.00 -1.38
CA HIS A 226 5.28 -10.94 -1.92
C HIS A 226 5.81 -10.50 -3.29
N ARG A 227 4.97 -9.91 -4.15
CA ARG A 227 5.43 -9.31 -5.40
C ARG A 227 6.41 -8.16 -5.16
N MET A 228 6.21 -7.40 -4.08
CA MET A 228 7.17 -6.37 -3.70
C MET A 228 8.48 -6.96 -3.18
N PHE A 229 8.43 -8.07 -2.45
CA PHE A 229 9.64 -8.78 -2.02
C PHE A 229 10.43 -9.32 -3.22
N GLU A 230 9.75 -9.92 -4.19
CA GLU A 230 10.37 -10.33 -5.45
C GLU A 230 11.05 -9.15 -6.15
N TRP A 231 10.35 -8.02 -6.27
CA TRP A 231 10.90 -6.81 -6.87
C TRP A 231 12.16 -6.32 -6.15
N CYS A 232 12.16 -6.31 -4.81
CA CYS A 232 13.32 -5.91 -4.01
C CYS A 232 14.47 -6.89 -4.16
N ASN A 233 14.22 -8.23 -4.08
CA ASN A 233 15.24 -9.24 -4.27
C ASN A 233 15.88 -9.13 -5.66
N THR A 234 15.08 -9.02 -6.72
CA THR A 234 15.58 -8.82 -8.09
C THR A 234 16.40 -7.54 -8.21
N SER A 235 16.00 -6.45 -7.55
CA SER A 235 16.75 -5.18 -7.54
C SER A 235 18.11 -5.31 -6.87
N MET A 236 18.25 -6.19 -5.87
CA MET A 236 19.53 -6.53 -5.21
C MET A 236 20.30 -7.62 -5.95
N ARG A 237 19.80 -8.13 -7.09
CA ARG A 237 20.31 -9.30 -7.82
C ARG A 237 20.40 -10.54 -6.93
N ALA A 238 19.44 -10.70 -6.05
CA ALA A 238 19.23 -11.91 -5.26
C ALA A 238 18.15 -12.76 -5.93
N GLU A 239 18.30 -14.10 -5.85
CA GLU A 239 17.24 -15.03 -6.27
C GLU A 239 16.00 -14.82 -5.38
N PRO A 240 14.81 -14.55 -5.96
CA PRO A 240 13.58 -14.46 -5.20
C PRO A 240 13.14 -15.83 -4.67
N PHE A 241 12.38 -15.82 -3.58
CA PHE A 241 11.66 -17.03 -3.13
C PHE A 241 10.31 -17.14 -3.82
N ALA A 242 9.73 -18.32 -3.80
CA ALA A 242 8.40 -18.53 -4.32
C ALA A 242 7.35 -17.76 -3.49
N TYR A 243 6.30 -17.30 -4.14
CA TYR A 243 5.15 -16.71 -3.46
C TYR A 243 4.52 -17.73 -2.49
N GLY A 244 4.16 -17.30 -1.30
CA GLY A 244 3.63 -18.16 -0.25
C GLY A 244 4.66 -19.05 0.43
N SER A 245 5.96 -18.92 0.12
CA SER A 245 7.03 -19.66 0.82
C SER A 245 7.16 -19.24 2.29
N GLU A 246 7.72 -20.13 3.11
CA GLU A 246 7.94 -19.85 4.53
C GLU A 246 8.79 -18.58 4.73
N GLU A 247 9.82 -18.40 3.92
CA GLU A 247 10.71 -17.25 4.00
C GLU A 247 9.96 -15.93 3.79
N TYR A 248 9.10 -15.87 2.79
CA TYR A 248 8.32 -14.67 2.51
C TYR A 248 7.20 -14.45 3.52
N LEU A 249 6.55 -15.51 4.02
CA LEU A 249 5.54 -15.40 5.07
C LEU A 249 6.14 -14.90 6.39
N ASN A 250 7.32 -15.39 6.75
CA ASN A 250 8.03 -14.93 7.95
C ASN A 250 8.47 -13.48 7.82
N LEU A 251 9.01 -13.10 6.65
CA LEU A 251 9.35 -11.70 6.36
C LEU A 251 8.11 -10.80 6.40
N GLU A 252 6.98 -11.26 5.84
CA GLU A 252 5.72 -10.52 5.85
C GLU A 252 5.24 -10.27 7.29
N LEU A 253 5.33 -11.26 8.18
CA LEU A 253 5.01 -11.08 9.59
C LEU A 253 5.90 -10.01 10.26
N TYR A 254 7.19 -10.04 9.98
CA TYR A 254 8.13 -9.06 10.53
C TYR A 254 7.82 -7.63 10.04
N VAL A 255 7.62 -7.44 8.73
CA VAL A 255 7.36 -6.09 8.19
C VAL A 255 5.95 -5.59 8.50
N ALA A 256 4.98 -6.50 8.73
CA ALA A 256 3.67 -6.14 9.28
C ALA A 256 3.81 -5.59 10.71
N TRP A 257 4.56 -6.28 11.56
CA TRP A 257 4.84 -5.80 12.91
C TRP A 257 5.60 -4.45 12.91
N ARG A 258 6.50 -4.23 11.95
CA ARG A 258 7.16 -2.92 11.79
C ARG A 258 6.14 -1.80 11.55
N GLY A 259 5.02 -2.11 10.91
CA GLY A 259 3.92 -1.17 10.65
C GLY A 259 2.83 -1.16 11.72
N ARG A 260 3.01 -1.82 12.87
CA ARG A 260 1.97 -1.90 13.91
C ARG A 260 1.47 -0.53 14.35
N GLY A 261 0.17 -0.40 14.50
CA GLY A 261 -0.49 0.85 14.85
C GLY A 261 -0.74 1.80 13.68
N LEU A 262 -0.01 1.67 12.57
CA LEU A 262 -0.30 2.45 11.37
C LEU A 262 -1.65 2.04 10.78
N PRO A 263 -2.43 2.98 10.22
CA PRO A 263 -3.70 2.65 9.59
C PRO A 263 -3.49 1.77 8.36
N VAL A 264 -4.36 0.79 8.17
CA VAL A 264 -4.48 0.08 6.89
C VAL A 264 -4.94 1.07 5.83
N GLU A 265 -4.27 1.12 4.69
CA GLU A 265 -4.53 2.09 3.62
C GLU A 265 -5.09 1.46 2.33
N THR A 266 -5.31 0.16 2.32
CA THR A 266 -5.67 -0.61 1.12
C THR A 266 -6.98 -0.15 0.47
N PRO A 267 -7.01 0.02 -0.88
CA PRO A 267 -5.86 -0.07 -1.78
C PRO A 267 -5.07 1.23 -1.80
N SER A 268 -3.81 1.19 -1.40
CA SER A 268 -2.97 2.36 -1.53
C SER A 268 -2.45 2.49 -2.96
N VAL A 269 -2.00 3.71 -3.33
CA VAL A 269 -1.41 3.98 -4.65
C VAL A 269 0.06 4.31 -4.46
N ARG A 270 0.91 3.67 -5.27
CA ARG A 270 2.36 3.90 -5.27
C ARG A 270 2.86 4.08 -6.70
N ARG A 271 3.97 4.77 -6.87
CA ARG A 271 4.59 5.01 -8.17
C ARG A 271 5.21 3.78 -8.83
#